data_401b1efeec1519812c96129abf622984
#
_entry.id   401b1efeec1519812c96129abf622984
#
_cell.length_a   1.000
_cell.length_b   1.000
_cell.length_c   1.000
_cell.angle_alpha   90.00
_cell.angle_beta   90.00
_cell.angle_gamma   90.00
#
_symmetry.space_group_name_H-M   'P 1'
#
loop_
_entity.id
_entity.type
_entity.pdbx_description
1 polymer ?
#
loop_
_entity_poly.entity_id
_entity_poly.type
_entity_poly.pdbx_seq_one_letter_code
_entity_poly.pdbx_strand_id
1 'polypeptide(L)' 'MKIECPYCGSEDYECYDRVGDGTIEPIDLCVCEACDKQFQIVYAVSRIEKES' A
#
# COMPACT_ATOMS: atom_id res chain seq x y z
N MET A 1 5.05 11.75 3.16
CA MET A 1 4.50 10.69 4.04
C MET A 1 5.45 9.50 4.04
N LYS A 2 5.75 9.00 5.22
CA LYS A 2 6.57 7.80 5.33
C LYS A 2 5.70 6.57 5.19
N ILE A 3 6.08 5.66 4.31
CA ILE A 3 5.27 4.48 4.02
C ILE A 3 5.88 3.28 4.75
N GLU A 4 5.05 2.64 5.55
CA GLU A 4 5.44 1.48 6.32
C GLU A 4 4.32 0.44 6.26
N CYS A 5 4.69 -0.82 6.43
CA CYS A 5 3.70 -1.87 6.49
C CYS A 5 2.74 -1.63 7.67
N PRO A 6 1.42 -1.63 7.45
CA PRO A 6 0.47 -1.36 8.54
C PRO A 6 0.31 -2.51 9.51
N TYR A 7 0.92 -3.66 9.21
CA TYR A 7 0.82 -4.85 10.05
C TYR A 7 2.01 -4.98 11.00
N CYS A 8 3.23 -4.73 10.49
CA CYS A 8 4.44 -4.93 11.28
C CYS A 8 5.33 -3.70 11.37
N GLY A 9 5.03 -2.65 10.61
CA GLY A 9 5.79 -1.41 10.64
C GLY A 9 7.09 -1.42 9.85
N SER A 10 7.35 -2.48 9.08
CA SER A 10 8.57 -2.56 8.28
C SER A 10 8.47 -1.65 7.06
N GLU A 11 9.61 -1.09 6.65
CA GLU A 11 9.70 -0.33 5.43
C GLU A 11 10.06 -1.19 4.22
N ASP A 12 10.28 -2.48 4.43
CA ASP A 12 10.61 -3.41 3.35
C ASP A 12 9.32 -3.91 2.71
N TYR A 13 8.94 -3.30 1.61
CA TYR A 13 7.74 -3.67 0.88
C TYR A 13 7.99 -3.52 -0.60
N GLU A 14 7.17 -4.19 -1.41
CA GLU A 14 7.24 -4.10 -2.85
C GLU A 14 5.84 -3.90 -3.40
N CYS A 15 5.67 -2.95 -4.31
CA CYS A 15 4.40 -2.71 -4.96
C CYS A 15 4.37 -3.52 -6.26
N TYR A 16 3.36 -4.36 -6.42
CA TYR A 16 3.26 -5.26 -7.55
C TYR A 16 2.22 -4.82 -8.59
N ASP A 17 1.34 -3.88 -8.23
CA ASP A 17 0.32 -3.42 -9.15
C ASP A 17 -0.16 -2.03 -8.73
N ARG A 18 -0.87 -1.37 -9.64
CA ARG A 18 -1.48 -0.08 -9.38
C ARG A 18 -2.85 -0.08 -10.03
N VAL A 19 -3.87 0.35 -9.28
CA VAL A 19 -5.21 0.49 -9.80
C VAL A 19 -5.64 1.96 -9.73
N GLY A 20 -6.60 2.31 -10.59
CA GLY A 20 -7.09 3.68 -10.67
C GLY A 20 -6.80 4.29 -12.04
N ASP A 21 -7.77 5.03 -12.54
CA ASP A 21 -7.62 5.78 -13.78
C ASP A 21 -8.09 7.22 -13.55
N GLY A 22 -8.51 7.92 -14.57
CA GLY A 22 -8.93 9.31 -14.44
C GLY A 22 -10.15 9.52 -13.55
N THR A 23 -10.90 8.48 -13.24
CA THR A 23 -12.12 8.59 -12.44
C THR A 23 -11.99 7.96 -11.06
N ILE A 24 -10.92 7.19 -10.82
CA ILE A 24 -10.69 6.48 -9.56
C ILE A 24 -9.35 6.95 -8.99
N GLU A 25 -9.30 7.13 -7.67
CA GLU A 25 -8.07 7.52 -7.01
C GLU A 25 -6.99 6.46 -7.22
N PRO A 26 -5.75 6.86 -7.57
CA PRO A 26 -4.67 5.89 -7.74
C PRO A 26 -4.32 5.22 -6.42
N ILE A 27 -4.24 3.89 -6.46
CA ILE A 27 -3.93 3.07 -5.30
C ILE A 27 -2.84 2.09 -5.71
N ASP A 28 -1.76 2.03 -4.94
CA ASP A 28 -0.70 1.05 -5.15
C ASP A 28 -0.98 -0.18 -4.31
N LEU A 29 -0.97 -1.33 -4.95
CA LEU A 29 -1.11 -2.61 -4.27
C LEU A 29 0.28 -3.14 -3.95
N CYS A 30 0.56 -3.33 -2.68
CA CYS A 30 1.89 -3.68 -2.21
C CYS A 30 1.85 -4.90 -1.31
N VAL A 31 3.01 -5.52 -1.16
CA VAL A 31 3.18 -6.65 -0.24
C VAL A 31 4.39 -6.38 0.63
N CYS A 32 4.25 -6.62 1.91
CA CYS A 32 5.36 -6.47 2.84
C CYS A 32 6.28 -7.68 2.74
N GLU A 33 7.58 -7.45 2.60
CA GLU A 33 8.54 -8.54 2.51
C GLU A 33 8.93 -9.09 3.88
N ALA A 34 8.62 -8.36 4.95
CA ALA A 34 8.94 -8.80 6.29
C ALA A 34 7.88 -9.73 6.87
N CYS A 35 6.60 -9.42 6.66
CA CYS A 35 5.51 -10.22 7.20
C CYS A 35 4.66 -10.89 6.14
N ASP A 36 4.95 -10.63 4.86
CA ASP A 36 4.30 -11.26 3.71
C ASP A 36 2.80 -10.96 3.58
N LYS A 37 2.36 -9.85 4.16
CA LYS A 37 0.97 -9.44 4.10
C LYS A 37 0.79 -8.33 3.08
N GLN A 38 -0.37 -8.28 2.47
CA GLN A 38 -0.69 -7.30 1.44
C GLN A 38 -1.35 -6.08 2.06
N PHE A 39 -1.05 -4.92 1.50
CA PHE A 39 -1.68 -3.67 1.89
C PHE A 39 -1.74 -2.75 0.66
N GLN A 40 -2.43 -1.63 0.79
CA GLN A 40 -2.56 -0.68 -0.30
C GLN A 40 -2.26 0.73 0.18
N ILE A 41 -1.72 1.54 -0.72
CA ILE A 41 -1.38 2.94 -0.45
C ILE A 41 -2.37 3.80 -1.20
N VAL A 42 -3.13 4.62 -0.48
CA VAL A 42 -4.13 5.52 -1.06
C VAL A 42 -3.54 6.91 -1.07
N TYR A 43 -3.13 7.37 -2.24
CA TYR A 43 -2.40 8.64 -2.35
C TYR A 43 -3.28 9.87 -2.18
N ALA A 44 -4.53 9.82 -2.62
CA ALA A 44 -5.40 10.99 -2.56
C ALA A 44 -5.65 11.48 -1.14
N VAL A 45 -5.67 10.58 -0.17
CA VAL A 45 -5.86 10.94 1.24
C VAL A 45 -4.62 10.64 2.08
N SER A 46 -3.54 10.26 1.42
CA SER A 46 -2.24 9.99 2.07
C SER A 46 -2.36 9.00 3.21
N ARG A 47 -3.00 7.87 2.94
CA ARG A 47 -3.18 6.85 3.98
C ARG A 47 -2.79 5.47 3.43
N ILE A 48 -2.50 4.56 4.35
CA ILE A 48 -2.21 3.18 4.05
C ILE A 48 -3.35 2.34 4.61
N GLU A 49 -3.90 1.45 3.78
CA GLU A 49 -5.01 0.59 4.18
C GLU A 49 -4.58 -0.86 4.15
N LYS A 50 -5.07 -1.60 5.13
CA LYS A 50 -4.84 -3.05 5.19
C LYS A 50 -5.81 -3.76 4.27
N GLU A 51 -5.31 -4.76 3.57
CA GLU A 51 -6.17 -5.67 2.84
C GLU A 51 -6.51 -6.81 3.78
N SER A 52 -7.72 -6.91 4.14
CA SER A 52 -8.14 -7.96 5.07
C SER A 52 -8.37 -9.29 4.37
#